data_1687679976cba17547215e374f8c2f06
#
_entry.id   1687679976cba17547215e374f8c2f06
#
_cell.length_a   1.000
_cell.length_b   1.000
_cell.length_c   1.000
_cell.angle_alpha   90.00
_cell.angle_beta   90.00
_cell.angle_gamma   90.00
#
_symmetry.space_group_name_H-M   'P 1'
#
loop_
_entity.id
_entity.type
_entity.pdbx_description
1 polymer ?
#
loop_
_entity_poly.entity_id
_entity_poly.type
_entity_poly.pdbx_seq_one_letter_code
_entity_poly.pdbx_strand_id
1 'polypeptide(L)'
;MFKKMRLCWRVWTAALGLIVLGSMPSQSHATSCITQGELQPQDRNALSSIAGRLALAVEGQDYGVLQAALLPAEAGDWAGIHDSVELGVPLVKDGQVQLRNIYLLDASTLAATADTQFFCSNASGSLTVTMNMRSLPPGKYAVVLADAVGAPLAGQIGLVLAWDTTGAAAAWKLAGLTVRQGTFDGHDGVWYWSRARELAKPDQTASSGWPAWFAYEAARYLLVPVDFLSSPNLEKLGQEQAQIRNSPLDAFPYLLQDGDRTWKIDAVRLDASLRQADLAVSYESTGVTDPAAVRTEAGVVLSALLKAQPGLRQSFHGLWAVAMKDGKRTPVIELPMAQIP
;
A
#
# COMPACT_ATOMS: atom_id res chain seq x y z
N MET A 1 -57.35 26.35 -62.50
CA MET A 1 -56.70 26.89 -63.71
C MET A 1 -55.32 26.27 -63.86
N PHE A 2 -55.14 25.62 -64.99
CA PHE A 2 -53.97 24.80 -65.33
C PHE A 2 -52.63 25.55 -65.39
N LYS A 3 -51.53 24.92 -64.97
CA LYS A 3 -50.43 24.67 -65.90
C LYS A 3 -49.45 23.64 -65.41
N LYS A 4 -49.38 22.57 -66.10
CA LYS A 4 -48.24 21.60 -66.04
C LYS A 4 -46.98 22.25 -66.54
N MET A 5 -45.87 21.92 -65.90
CA MET A 5 -44.59 21.91 -66.63
C MET A 5 -43.67 20.78 -66.13
N ARG A 6 -43.31 19.98 -67.10
CA ARG A 6 -42.37 18.86 -66.99
C ARG A 6 -40.96 19.40 -66.88
N LEU A 7 -40.04 18.80 -66.11
CA LEU A 7 -38.96 18.12 -66.68
C LEU A 7 -37.62 18.06 -66.00
N CYS A 8 -37.03 17.08 -66.40
CA CYS A 8 -35.58 16.72 -66.43
C CYS A 8 -34.97 16.19 -65.21
N TRP A 9 -34.96 14.90 -65.20
CA TRP A 9 -34.09 14.00 -64.46
C TRP A 9 -32.64 14.14 -65.00
N ARG A 10 -31.72 14.70 -64.21
CA ARG A 10 -30.29 14.52 -64.44
C ARG A 10 -29.73 13.68 -63.32
N VAL A 11 -29.37 12.45 -63.68
CA VAL A 11 -28.63 11.50 -62.88
C VAL A 11 -27.24 12.06 -62.66
N TRP A 12 -26.93 12.41 -61.39
CA TRP A 12 -25.57 12.62 -60.97
C TRP A 12 -25.15 11.45 -60.14
N THR A 13 -24.30 10.60 -60.68
CA THR A 13 -23.54 9.55 -60.00
C THR A 13 -22.47 10.22 -59.13
N ALA A 14 -22.76 10.41 -57.85
CA ALA A 14 -21.75 10.77 -56.88
C ALA A 14 -20.99 9.50 -56.45
N ALA A 15 -19.75 9.39 -56.91
CA ALA A 15 -18.83 8.36 -56.46
C ALA A 15 -18.51 8.62 -54.95
N LEU A 16 -19.07 7.78 -54.07
CA LEU A 16 -18.65 7.74 -52.66
C LEU A 16 -17.27 7.09 -52.61
N GLY A 17 -16.24 7.93 -52.49
CA GLY A 17 -14.90 7.49 -52.08
C GLY A 17 -14.94 7.05 -50.63
N LEU A 18 -14.91 5.75 -50.37
CA LEU A 18 -14.66 5.18 -49.03
C LEU A 18 -13.23 5.54 -48.64
N ILE A 19 -13.07 6.59 -47.81
CA ILE A 19 -11.85 6.81 -47.05
C ILE A 19 -11.81 5.77 -45.93
N VAL A 20 -11.15 4.66 -46.18
CA VAL A 20 -10.77 3.70 -45.17
C VAL A 20 -9.69 4.41 -44.31
N LEU A 21 -10.12 5.10 -43.26
CA LEU A 21 -9.25 5.48 -42.17
C LEU A 21 -8.73 4.19 -41.54
N GLY A 22 -7.58 3.71 -42.01
CA GLY A 22 -6.83 2.66 -41.36
C GLY A 22 -6.50 3.12 -39.94
N SER A 23 -7.29 2.64 -38.97
CA SER A 23 -6.89 2.64 -37.56
C SER A 23 -5.61 1.82 -37.50
N MET A 24 -4.46 2.51 -37.50
CA MET A 24 -3.18 1.89 -37.12
C MET A 24 -3.41 1.33 -35.72
N PRO A 25 -3.21 0.02 -35.49
CA PRO A 25 -3.21 -0.50 -34.14
C PRO A 25 -2.11 0.29 -33.41
N SER A 26 -2.49 1.02 -32.36
CA SER A 26 -1.52 1.54 -31.42
C SER A 26 -0.70 0.32 -30.97
N GLN A 27 0.57 0.28 -31.38
CA GLN A 27 1.49 -0.74 -30.88
C GLN A 27 1.54 -0.50 -29.37
N SER A 28 0.81 -1.32 -28.62
CA SER A 28 1.03 -1.38 -27.18
C SER A 28 2.46 -1.88 -27.02
N HIS A 29 3.35 -0.97 -26.66
CA HIS A 29 4.70 -1.32 -26.30
C HIS A 29 4.61 -2.25 -25.10
N ALA A 30 4.89 -3.53 -25.34
CA ALA A 30 4.76 -4.55 -24.33
C ALA A 30 5.88 -4.34 -23.28
N THR A 31 5.50 -3.83 -22.12
CA THR A 31 6.37 -3.89 -20.95
C THR A 31 6.50 -5.34 -20.51
N SER A 32 7.70 -5.74 -20.10
CA SER A 32 7.96 -7.11 -19.69
C SER A 32 8.45 -7.20 -18.26
N CYS A 33 8.15 -8.32 -17.61
CA CYS A 33 8.63 -8.65 -16.27
C CYS A 33 9.22 -10.05 -16.29
N ILE A 34 10.42 -10.21 -15.72
CA ILE A 34 11.12 -11.48 -15.56
C ILE A 34 11.28 -11.73 -14.06
N THR A 35 10.88 -12.89 -13.59
CA THR A 35 11.02 -13.29 -12.19
C THR A 35 12.41 -13.86 -11.90
N GLN A 36 12.82 -13.87 -10.64
CA GLN A 36 14.14 -14.30 -10.18
C GLN A 36 14.57 -15.67 -10.77
N GLY A 37 13.64 -16.62 -10.89
CA GLY A 37 13.92 -17.96 -11.39
C GLY A 37 14.31 -17.99 -12.87
N GLU A 38 13.87 -17.00 -13.64
CA GLU A 38 14.04 -16.89 -15.10
C GLU A 38 15.14 -15.90 -15.50
N LEU A 39 15.70 -15.17 -14.53
CA LEU A 39 16.82 -14.26 -14.77
C LEU A 39 18.04 -15.01 -15.27
N GLN A 40 18.74 -14.42 -16.23
CA GLN A 40 20.06 -14.90 -16.61
C GLN A 40 20.98 -14.88 -15.36
N PRO A 41 21.90 -15.87 -15.23
CA PRO A 41 22.77 -15.96 -14.06
C PRO A 41 23.56 -14.67 -13.77
N GLN A 42 24.00 -13.97 -14.81
CA GLN A 42 24.74 -12.72 -14.69
C GLN A 42 23.88 -11.61 -14.07
N ASP A 43 22.66 -11.42 -14.57
CA ASP A 43 21.72 -10.39 -14.06
C ASP A 43 21.30 -10.72 -12.64
N ARG A 44 20.99 -11.99 -12.35
CA ARG A 44 20.64 -12.45 -11.01
C ARG A 44 21.75 -12.15 -10.01
N ASN A 45 23.00 -12.48 -10.36
CA ASN A 45 24.14 -12.24 -9.48
C ASN A 45 24.40 -10.75 -9.26
N ALA A 46 24.32 -9.94 -10.32
CA ALA A 46 24.48 -8.49 -10.23
C ALA A 46 23.41 -7.85 -9.33
N LEU A 47 22.14 -8.19 -9.57
CA LEU A 47 21.01 -7.68 -8.77
C LEU A 47 21.07 -8.18 -7.32
N SER A 48 21.38 -9.46 -7.09
CA SER A 48 21.52 -9.99 -5.73
C SER A 48 22.66 -9.32 -4.97
N SER A 49 23.79 -9.07 -5.63
CA SER A 49 24.96 -8.43 -5.01
C SER A 49 24.64 -6.98 -4.59
N ILE A 50 24.09 -6.18 -5.51
CA ILE A 50 23.77 -4.77 -5.18
C ILE A 50 22.65 -4.70 -4.15
N ALA A 51 21.58 -5.48 -4.30
CA ALA A 51 20.46 -5.46 -3.36
C ALA A 51 20.85 -5.95 -1.97
N GLY A 52 21.66 -7.01 -1.86
CA GLY A 52 22.17 -7.50 -0.59
C GLY A 52 23.02 -6.45 0.12
N ARG A 53 23.92 -5.76 -0.61
CA ARG A 53 24.72 -4.67 -0.04
C ARG A 53 23.85 -3.50 0.44
N LEU A 54 22.84 -3.10 -0.33
CA LEU A 54 21.93 -2.01 0.06
C LEU A 54 21.07 -2.40 1.26
N ALA A 55 20.55 -3.62 1.30
CA ALA A 55 19.74 -4.08 2.42
C ALA A 55 20.56 -4.17 3.73
N LEU A 56 21.82 -4.60 3.66
CA LEU A 56 22.75 -4.56 4.79
C LEU A 56 23.09 -3.11 5.19
N ALA A 57 23.20 -2.19 4.21
CA ALA A 57 23.41 -0.77 4.51
C ALA A 57 22.18 -0.14 5.20
N VAL A 58 20.97 -0.59 4.90
CA VAL A 58 19.75 -0.20 5.66
C VAL A 58 19.83 -0.69 7.10
N GLU A 59 20.11 -1.97 7.31
CA GLU A 59 20.22 -2.56 8.66
C GLU A 59 21.31 -1.87 9.50
N GLY A 60 22.48 -1.65 8.88
CA GLY A 60 23.64 -1.04 9.53
C GLY A 60 23.61 0.49 9.56
N GLN A 61 22.58 1.16 9.05
CA GLN A 61 22.49 2.62 8.91
C GLN A 61 23.70 3.24 8.15
N ASP A 62 24.23 2.52 7.16
CA ASP A 62 25.31 3.04 6.32
C ASP A 62 24.75 3.99 5.24
N TYR A 63 24.46 5.20 5.68
CA TYR A 63 23.95 6.27 4.82
C TYR A 63 24.91 6.63 3.68
N GLY A 64 26.22 6.46 3.88
CA GLY A 64 27.22 6.71 2.84
C GLY A 64 27.09 5.76 1.66
N VAL A 65 26.89 4.47 1.93
CA VAL A 65 26.63 3.45 0.89
C VAL A 65 25.31 3.71 0.18
N LEU A 66 24.25 4.04 0.92
CA LEU A 66 22.94 4.32 0.33
C LEU A 66 22.98 5.55 -0.58
N GLN A 67 23.59 6.66 -0.12
CA GLN A 67 23.70 7.90 -0.88
C GLN A 67 24.56 7.73 -2.14
N ALA A 68 25.67 7.02 -2.05
CA ALA A 68 26.53 6.73 -3.20
C ALA A 68 25.86 5.83 -4.26
N ALA A 69 24.91 5.01 -3.83
CA ALA A 69 24.14 4.14 -4.71
C ALA A 69 22.94 4.81 -5.35
N LEU A 70 22.54 6.01 -4.87
CA LEU A 70 21.32 6.70 -5.30
C LEU A 70 21.36 7.02 -6.80
N LEU A 71 20.21 6.88 -7.47
CA LEU A 71 20.03 7.35 -8.84
C LEU A 71 20.19 8.88 -8.86
N PRO A 72 20.99 9.46 -9.77
CA PRO A 72 21.21 10.91 -9.78
C PRO A 72 19.93 11.76 -9.85
N ALA A 73 18.89 11.26 -10.53
CA ALA A 73 17.59 11.93 -10.61
C ALA A 73 16.87 11.99 -9.25
N GLU A 74 17.15 11.06 -8.35
CA GLU A 74 16.55 10.96 -7.01
C GLU A 74 17.40 11.64 -5.91
N ALA A 75 18.50 12.28 -6.28
CA ALA A 75 19.40 12.92 -5.31
C ALA A 75 18.70 14.03 -4.48
N GLY A 76 17.66 14.66 -5.04
CA GLY A 76 16.83 15.65 -4.35
C GLY A 76 15.91 15.07 -3.28
N ASP A 77 15.60 13.76 -3.32
CA ASP A 77 14.72 13.05 -2.37
C ASP A 77 15.51 12.31 -1.27
N TRP A 78 16.79 12.60 -1.10
CA TRP A 78 17.64 11.96 -0.09
C TRP A 78 17.05 12.04 1.31
N ALA A 79 16.45 13.17 1.69
CA ALA A 79 15.83 13.33 3.00
C ALA A 79 14.71 12.31 3.24
N GLY A 80 13.86 12.06 2.26
CA GLY A 80 12.78 11.06 2.36
C GLY A 80 13.32 9.63 2.49
N ILE A 81 14.39 9.29 1.76
CA ILE A 81 15.06 7.99 1.88
C ILE A 81 15.73 7.84 3.25
N HIS A 82 16.45 8.87 3.72
CA HIS A 82 17.07 8.90 5.03
C HIS A 82 16.05 8.65 6.15
N ASP A 83 14.95 9.40 6.16
CA ASP A 83 13.87 9.25 7.14
C ASP A 83 13.24 7.85 7.09
N SER A 84 13.05 7.31 5.88
CA SER A 84 12.54 5.94 5.70
C SER A 84 13.47 4.89 6.30
N VAL A 85 14.78 5.06 6.17
CA VAL A 85 15.78 4.19 6.80
C VAL A 85 15.75 4.35 8.32
N GLU A 86 15.80 5.57 8.83
CA GLU A 86 15.82 5.85 10.27
C GLU A 86 14.60 5.25 10.98
N LEU A 87 13.41 5.44 10.41
CA LEU A 87 12.16 4.86 10.93
C LEU A 87 12.12 3.34 10.76
N GLY A 88 12.73 2.81 9.70
CA GLY A 88 12.72 1.40 9.34
C GLY A 88 13.76 0.54 10.06
N VAL A 89 14.91 1.10 10.46
CA VAL A 89 16.00 0.34 11.10
C VAL A 89 15.54 -0.53 12.26
N PRO A 90 14.75 -0.03 13.23
CA PRO A 90 14.28 -0.87 14.32
C PRO A 90 13.44 -2.08 13.90
N LEU A 91 12.93 -2.10 12.66
CA LEU A 91 12.16 -3.23 12.12
C LEU A 91 13.06 -4.35 11.60
N VAL A 92 14.29 -4.01 11.18
CA VAL A 92 15.21 -4.95 10.52
C VAL A 92 16.46 -5.24 11.34
N LYS A 93 16.72 -4.44 12.39
CA LYS A 93 17.89 -4.57 13.26
C LYS A 93 17.96 -5.95 13.90
N ASP A 94 19.17 -6.48 13.99
CA ASP A 94 19.49 -7.78 14.56
C ASP A 94 18.88 -8.97 13.79
N GLY A 95 18.35 -8.75 12.57
CA GLY A 95 17.83 -9.78 11.69
C GLY A 95 18.87 -10.21 10.65
N GLN A 96 18.72 -11.42 10.15
CA GLN A 96 19.48 -11.86 8.99
C GLN A 96 18.78 -11.41 7.70
N VAL A 97 19.38 -10.50 6.95
CA VAL A 97 18.83 -10.04 5.66
C VAL A 97 18.87 -11.18 4.65
N GLN A 98 17.72 -11.55 4.12
CA GLN A 98 17.55 -12.57 3.08
C GLN A 98 16.76 -12.03 1.90
N LEU A 99 17.32 -12.11 0.69
CA LEU A 99 16.60 -11.73 -0.53
C LEU A 99 15.52 -12.77 -0.82
N ARG A 100 14.26 -12.31 -0.89
CA ARG A 100 13.10 -13.16 -1.15
C ARG A 100 12.72 -13.24 -2.61
N ASN A 101 12.60 -12.09 -3.25
CA ASN A 101 12.18 -11.99 -4.64
C ASN A 101 12.96 -10.90 -5.39
N ILE A 102 13.28 -11.18 -6.66
CA ILE A 102 13.82 -10.21 -7.62
C ILE A 102 12.92 -10.23 -8.85
N TYR A 103 12.46 -9.06 -9.26
CA TYR A 103 11.70 -8.85 -10.49
C TYR A 103 12.45 -7.87 -11.36
N LEU A 104 12.77 -8.26 -12.58
CA LEU A 104 13.37 -7.39 -13.60
C LEU A 104 12.26 -6.87 -14.49
N LEU A 105 12.12 -5.56 -14.55
CA LEU A 105 11.08 -4.86 -15.31
C LEU A 105 11.71 -4.12 -16.48
N ASP A 106 11.23 -4.35 -17.68
CA ASP A 106 11.69 -3.64 -18.88
C ASP A 106 10.58 -2.70 -19.39
N ALA A 107 10.81 -1.40 -19.22
CA ALA A 107 10.01 -0.28 -19.72
C ALA A 107 10.76 0.51 -20.80
N SER A 108 11.85 0.00 -21.37
CA SER A 108 12.67 0.72 -22.33
C SER A 108 11.94 1.04 -23.65
N THR A 109 10.85 0.35 -23.92
CA THR A 109 9.99 0.58 -25.09
C THR A 109 8.97 1.71 -24.91
N LEU A 110 8.83 2.27 -23.72
CA LEU A 110 7.98 3.44 -23.50
C LEU A 110 8.51 4.64 -24.29
N ALA A 111 7.63 5.36 -24.97
CA ALA A 111 7.97 6.56 -25.70
C ALA A 111 8.26 7.77 -24.79
N ALA A 112 7.67 7.80 -23.60
CA ALA A 112 7.79 8.83 -22.58
C ALA A 112 7.42 8.28 -21.20
N THR A 113 7.65 9.06 -20.15
CA THR A 113 7.18 8.77 -18.79
C THR A 113 5.68 8.51 -18.77
N ALA A 114 5.25 7.36 -18.23
CA ALA A 114 3.85 6.95 -18.20
C ALA A 114 3.53 6.06 -16.99
N ASP A 115 2.27 6.01 -16.62
CA ASP A 115 1.74 4.99 -15.71
C ASP A 115 1.82 3.64 -16.40
N THR A 116 2.44 2.68 -15.74
CA THR A 116 2.83 1.41 -16.37
C THR A 116 2.49 0.24 -15.47
N GLN A 117 1.91 -0.79 -16.06
CA GLN A 117 1.59 -2.02 -15.37
C GLN A 117 2.48 -3.17 -15.88
N PHE A 118 3.02 -3.93 -14.95
CA PHE A 118 3.80 -5.14 -15.23
C PHE A 118 3.09 -6.36 -14.66
N PHE A 119 3.01 -7.40 -15.48
CA PHE A 119 2.53 -8.72 -15.07
C PHE A 119 3.72 -9.66 -14.95
N CYS A 120 4.03 -10.06 -13.72
CA CYS A 120 5.16 -10.93 -13.41
C CYS A 120 4.62 -12.31 -13.04
N SER A 121 5.00 -13.33 -13.78
CA SER A 121 4.65 -14.72 -13.49
C SER A 121 5.86 -15.61 -13.70
N ASN A 122 6.10 -16.57 -12.81
CA ASN A 122 7.10 -17.59 -13.06
C ASN A 122 6.58 -18.65 -14.06
N ALA A 123 7.48 -19.45 -14.64
CA ALA A 123 7.15 -20.47 -15.64
C ALA A 123 6.07 -21.47 -15.18
N SER A 124 5.99 -21.76 -13.88
CA SER A 124 4.96 -22.67 -13.33
C SER A 124 3.62 -21.98 -13.05
N GLY A 125 3.53 -20.64 -13.17
CA GLY A 125 2.35 -19.87 -12.78
C GLY A 125 2.04 -19.84 -11.27
N SER A 126 2.89 -20.44 -10.44
CA SER A 126 2.69 -20.48 -8.99
C SER A 126 2.96 -19.14 -8.30
N LEU A 127 3.77 -18.29 -8.92
CA LEU A 127 4.01 -16.91 -8.52
C LEU A 127 3.44 -15.98 -9.58
N THR A 128 2.46 -15.19 -9.21
CA THR A 128 1.91 -14.14 -10.07
C THR A 128 1.79 -12.87 -9.25
N VAL A 129 2.37 -11.78 -9.74
CA VAL A 129 2.23 -10.44 -9.14
C VAL A 129 1.99 -9.42 -10.24
N THR A 130 1.26 -8.37 -9.89
CA THR A 130 1.04 -7.20 -10.72
C THR A 130 1.70 -6.00 -10.05
N MET A 131 2.49 -5.23 -10.80
CA MET A 131 3.10 -4.00 -10.31
C MET A 131 2.58 -2.81 -11.08
N ASN A 132 2.01 -1.83 -10.38
CA ASN A 132 1.46 -0.61 -10.95
C ASN A 132 2.40 0.56 -10.63
N MET A 133 3.30 0.86 -11.53
CA MET A 133 4.28 1.95 -11.39
C MET A 133 3.70 3.23 -11.97
N ARG A 134 3.65 4.30 -11.18
CA ARG A 134 3.18 5.61 -11.64
C ARG A 134 4.33 6.44 -12.18
N SER A 135 4.06 7.20 -13.24
CA SER A 135 5.01 8.14 -13.84
C SER A 135 6.40 7.53 -14.07
N LEU A 136 6.43 6.28 -14.57
CA LEU A 136 7.67 5.54 -14.79
C LEU A 136 8.36 6.05 -16.08
N PRO A 137 9.61 6.54 -16.01
CA PRO A 137 10.41 6.85 -17.20
C PRO A 137 10.74 5.60 -18.03
N PRO A 138 11.01 5.75 -19.33
CA PRO A 138 11.56 4.65 -20.15
C PRO A 138 12.87 4.14 -19.55
N GLY A 139 13.04 2.80 -19.44
CA GLY A 139 14.26 2.22 -18.90
C GLY A 139 14.09 0.81 -18.38
N LYS A 140 15.13 0.28 -17.75
CA LYS A 140 15.11 -1.01 -17.05
C LYS A 140 15.13 -0.78 -15.54
N TYR A 141 14.32 -1.53 -14.84
CA TYR A 141 14.17 -1.45 -13.39
C TYR A 141 14.25 -2.84 -12.77
N ALA A 142 14.60 -2.89 -11.49
CA ALA A 142 14.43 -4.11 -10.72
C ALA A 142 13.74 -3.78 -9.39
N VAL A 143 12.77 -4.61 -9.02
CA VAL A 143 12.15 -4.58 -7.69
C VAL A 143 12.70 -5.77 -6.90
N VAL A 144 13.30 -5.49 -5.77
CA VAL A 144 13.87 -6.52 -4.89
C VAL A 144 13.20 -6.46 -3.54
N LEU A 145 12.72 -7.59 -3.07
CA LEU A 145 12.13 -7.76 -1.74
C LEU A 145 13.08 -8.60 -0.89
N ALA A 146 13.37 -8.12 0.31
CA ALA A 146 14.18 -8.82 1.30
C ALA A 146 13.46 -8.84 2.66
N ASP A 147 13.68 -9.90 3.40
CA ASP A 147 13.17 -10.06 4.77
C ASP A 147 14.34 -10.00 5.75
N ALA A 148 14.12 -9.39 6.93
CA ALA A 148 15.03 -9.46 8.06
C ALA A 148 14.61 -10.62 8.98
N VAL A 149 15.09 -11.81 8.65
CA VAL A 149 14.72 -13.05 9.35
C VAL A 149 15.32 -13.06 10.75
N GLY A 150 14.49 -13.34 11.75
CA GLY A 150 14.90 -13.36 13.16
C GLY A 150 14.96 -11.97 13.82
N ALA A 151 14.74 -10.88 13.08
CA ALA A 151 14.51 -9.58 13.71
C ALA A 151 13.24 -9.62 14.57
N PRO A 152 13.21 -8.93 15.73
CA PRO A 152 12.06 -8.96 16.64
C PRO A 152 10.74 -8.55 15.99
N LEU A 153 10.78 -7.66 14.99
CA LEU A 153 9.61 -7.14 14.27
C LEU A 153 9.50 -7.69 12.85
N ALA A 154 10.37 -8.65 12.45
CA ALA A 154 10.37 -9.32 11.16
C ALA A 154 10.20 -8.33 9.98
N GLY A 155 11.06 -7.31 9.92
CA GLY A 155 10.95 -6.25 8.92
C GLY A 155 11.16 -6.73 7.50
N GLN A 156 10.57 -6.02 6.56
CA GLN A 156 10.69 -6.24 5.13
C GLN A 156 11.31 -5.01 4.47
N ILE A 157 12.27 -5.23 3.57
CA ILE A 157 12.92 -4.17 2.79
C ILE A 157 12.50 -4.32 1.34
N GLY A 158 11.94 -3.26 0.76
CA GLY A 158 11.64 -3.14 -0.66
C GLY A 158 12.60 -2.16 -1.32
N LEU A 159 13.32 -2.61 -2.34
CA LEU A 159 14.24 -1.80 -3.13
C LEU A 159 13.72 -1.67 -4.56
N VAL A 160 13.72 -0.46 -5.09
CA VAL A 160 13.57 -0.20 -6.51
C VAL A 160 14.92 0.23 -7.04
N LEU A 161 15.44 -0.51 -8.01
CA LEU A 161 16.70 -0.21 -8.70
C LEU A 161 16.40 0.22 -10.12
N ALA A 162 17.11 1.22 -10.63
CA ALA A 162 17.07 1.63 -12.04
C ALA A 162 18.42 1.36 -12.70
N TRP A 163 18.40 0.94 -13.96
CA TRP A 163 19.62 0.79 -14.76
C TRP A 163 20.05 2.15 -15.30
N ASP A 164 21.05 2.73 -14.68
CA ASP A 164 21.60 4.05 -15.04
C ASP A 164 22.71 3.90 -16.08
N THR A 165 22.56 4.60 -17.20
CA THR A 165 23.54 4.68 -18.28
C THR A 165 24.17 6.06 -18.43
N THR A 166 23.84 7.00 -17.55
CA THR A 166 24.31 8.39 -17.62
C THR A 166 25.73 8.57 -17.06
N GLY A 167 26.19 7.63 -16.22
CA GLY A 167 27.51 7.64 -15.63
C GLY A 167 28.63 7.13 -16.57
N ALA A 168 29.87 7.12 -16.09
CA ALA A 168 31.04 6.61 -16.82
C ALA A 168 30.93 5.12 -17.16
N ALA A 169 30.17 4.36 -16.38
CA ALA A 169 29.81 2.96 -16.64
C ALA A 169 28.35 2.76 -16.24
N ALA A 170 27.66 1.96 -17.05
CA ALA A 170 26.28 1.59 -16.75
C ALA A 170 26.20 0.73 -15.47
N ALA A 171 25.28 1.06 -14.56
CA ALA A 171 25.16 0.40 -13.27
C ALA A 171 23.72 0.44 -12.73
N TRP A 172 23.39 -0.51 -11.88
CA TRP A 172 22.17 -0.45 -11.07
C TRP A 172 22.30 0.60 -9.98
N LYS A 173 21.33 1.48 -9.89
CA LYS A 173 21.24 2.58 -8.92
C LYS A 173 19.96 2.48 -8.12
N LEU A 174 19.99 2.92 -6.86
CA LEU A 174 18.83 2.98 -5.99
C LEU A 174 17.87 4.09 -6.44
N ALA A 175 16.66 3.74 -6.84
CA ALA A 175 15.59 4.64 -7.26
C ALA A 175 14.45 4.72 -6.26
N GLY A 176 14.39 3.81 -5.28
CA GLY A 176 13.38 3.85 -4.22
C GLY A 176 13.68 2.82 -3.14
N LEU A 177 13.25 3.12 -1.93
CA LEU A 177 13.44 2.28 -0.77
C LEU A 177 12.25 2.38 0.17
N THR A 178 11.81 1.24 0.67
CA THR A 178 10.80 1.14 1.74
C THR A 178 11.26 0.14 2.78
N VAL A 179 10.98 0.41 4.05
CA VAL A 179 11.14 -0.57 5.12
C VAL A 179 9.80 -0.70 5.82
N ARG A 180 9.28 -1.93 5.91
CA ARG A 180 7.99 -2.22 6.49
C ARG A 180 8.06 -3.25 7.57
N GLN A 181 7.15 -3.16 8.50
CA GLN A 181 6.94 -4.16 9.54
C GLN A 181 6.31 -5.42 8.95
N GLY A 182 6.79 -6.59 9.37
CA GLY A 182 6.26 -7.89 8.94
C GLY A 182 5.33 -8.55 9.96
N THR A 183 5.33 -8.08 11.23
CA THR A 183 4.51 -8.65 12.32
C THR A 183 3.94 -7.56 13.22
N PHE A 184 2.77 -7.81 13.81
CA PHE A 184 2.26 -7.13 15.02
C PHE A 184 2.18 -8.15 16.14
N ASP A 185 2.70 -7.83 17.31
CA ASP A 185 2.67 -8.70 18.50
C ASP A 185 3.14 -10.13 18.22
N GLY A 186 4.15 -10.30 17.36
CA GLY A 186 4.69 -11.58 16.94
C GLY A 186 3.85 -12.36 15.92
N HIS A 187 2.74 -11.81 15.44
CA HIS A 187 1.86 -12.39 14.44
C HIS A 187 2.05 -11.75 13.06
N ASP A 188 2.17 -12.59 12.02
CA ASP A 188 2.32 -12.14 10.63
C ASP A 188 0.96 -11.83 9.96
N GLY A 189 1.02 -11.33 8.72
CA GLY A 189 -0.17 -10.99 7.96
C GLY A 189 -1.05 -12.22 7.61
N VAL A 190 -0.49 -13.42 7.51
CA VAL A 190 -1.26 -14.65 7.26
C VAL A 190 -2.08 -15.02 8.49
N TRP A 191 -1.50 -14.85 9.68
CA TRP A 191 -2.23 -15.05 10.94
C TRP A 191 -3.41 -14.05 11.04
N TYR A 192 -3.17 -12.75 10.77
CA TYR A 192 -4.24 -11.75 10.80
C TYR A 192 -5.32 -12.03 9.76
N TRP A 193 -4.98 -12.51 8.57
CA TRP A 193 -5.95 -12.92 7.56
C TRP A 193 -6.81 -14.11 8.04
N SER A 194 -6.17 -15.12 8.64
CA SER A 194 -6.88 -16.23 9.22
C SER A 194 -7.80 -15.78 10.37
N ARG A 195 -7.30 -14.90 11.23
CA ARG A 195 -8.08 -14.33 12.33
C ARG A 195 -9.29 -13.52 11.84
N ALA A 196 -9.11 -12.73 10.76
CA ALA A 196 -10.21 -11.98 10.14
C ALA A 196 -11.34 -12.90 9.67
N ARG A 197 -10.99 -14.03 9.02
CA ARG A 197 -11.96 -15.06 8.61
C ARG A 197 -12.70 -15.67 9.78
N GLU A 198 -12.01 -15.95 10.89
CA GLU A 198 -12.65 -16.45 12.10
C GLU A 198 -13.66 -15.45 12.67
N LEU A 199 -13.27 -14.19 12.77
CA LEU A 199 -14.13 -13.12 13.27
C LEU A 199 -15.32 -12.80 12.33
N ALA A 200 -15.21 -13.13 11.05
CA ALA A 200 -16.26 -12.93 10.06
C ALA A 200 -17.34 -14.03 10.06
N LYS A 201 -17.18 -15.12 10.83
CA LYS A 201 -18.15 -16.22 10.85
C LYS A 201 -19.49 -15.76 11.44
N PRO A 202 -20.62 -16.17 10.84
CA PRO A 202 -21.96 -15.73 11.26
C PRO A 202 -22.40 -16.11 12.67
N ASP A 203 -21.81 -17.15 13.23
CA ASP A 203 -22.08 -17.69 14.57
C ASP A 203 -21.36 -16.91 15.69
N GLN A 204 -20.47 -16.01 15.34
CA GLN A 204 -19.92 -15.07 16.29
C GLN A 204 -21.01 -14.08 16.69
N THR A 205 -21.47 -14.17 17.91
CA THR A 205 -22.54 -13.32 18.50
C THR A 205 -22.17 -11.83 18.60
N ALA A 206 -20.95 -11.46 18.23
CA ALA A 206 -20.53 -10.08 18.09
C ALA A 206 -21.23 -9.47 16.87
N SER A 207 -22.22 -8.65 17.11
CA SER A 207 -23.09 -8.01 16.12
C SER A 207 -22.39 -7.06 15.15
N SER A 208 -21.08 -6.84 15.28
CA SER A 208 -20.29 -5.88 14.52
C SER A 208 -19.24 -6.56 13.65
N GLY A 209 -19.16 -6.15 12.38
CA GLY A 209 -18.10 -6.57 11.47
C GLY A 209 -16.76 -5.84 11.68
N TRP A 210 -16.67 -4.90 12.62
CA TRP A 210 -15.49 -4.07 12.84
C TRP A 210 -14.23 -4.87 13.19
N PRO A 211 -14.24 -5.81 14.14
CA PRO A 211 -13.03 -6.59 14.45
C PRO A 211 -12.49 -7.36 13.24
N ALA A 212 -13.39 -7.98 12.45
CA ALA A 212 -13.02 -8.68 11.23
C ALA A 212 -12.43 -7.73 10.19
N TRP A 213 -13.09 -6.58 9.97
CA TRP A 213 -12.65 -5.56 9.02
C TRP A 213 -11.23 -5.10 9.31
N PHE A 214 -10.94 -4.69 10.56
CA PHE A 214 -9.63 -4.20 10.93
C PHE A 214 -8.57 -5.31 11.01
N ALA A 215 -8.95 -6.56 11.27
CA ALA A 215 -8.03 -7.68 11.13
C ALA A 215 -7.61 -7.92 9.66
N TYR A 216 -8.51 -7.70 8.68
CA TYR A 216 -8.15 -7.66 7.26
C TYR A 216 -7.22 -6.48 6.94
N GLU A 217 -7.45 -5.29 7.51
CA GLU A 217 -6.54 -4.14 7.36
C GLU A 217 -5.14 -4.47 7.89
N ALA A 218 -5.04 -5.09 9.08
CA ALA A 218 -3.76 -5.53 9.65
C ALA A 218 -3.07 -6.56 8.76
N ALA A 219 -3.83 -7.55 8.26
CA ALA A 219 -3.30 -8.54 7.31
C ALA A 219 -2.75 -7.87 6.06
N ARG A 220 -3.50 -6.96 5.45
CA ARG A 220 -3.09 -6.21 4.26
C ARG A 220 -1.83 -5.38 4.51
N TYR A 221 -1.78 -4.66 5.62
CA TYR A 221 -0.64 -3.85 6.01
C TYR A 221 0.66 -4.68 6.07
N LEU A 222 0.61 -5.86 6.67
CA LEU A 222 1.76 -6.75 6.85
C LEU A 222 2.12 -7.55 5.58
N LEU A 223 1.14 -7.85 4.71
CA LEU A 223 1.36 -8.69 3.52
C LEU A 223 1.78 -7.89 2.28
N VAL A 224 1.56 -6.57 2.25
CA VAL A 224 1.94 -5.71 1.13
C VAL A 224 3.34 -5.16 1.34
N PRO A 225 4.38 -5.71 0.67
CA PRO A 225 5.77 -5.28 0.90
C PRO A 225 6.07 -3.91 0.31
N VAL A 226 5.40 -3.54 -0.80
CA VAL A 226 5.49 -2.24 -1.48
C VAL A 226 4.13 -1.86 -2.05
N ASP A 227 3.76 -0.58 -1.99
CA ASP A 227 2.39 -0.12 -2.30
C ASP A 227 1.93 -0.36 -3.74
N PHE A 228 2.86 -0.45 -4.67
CA PHE A 228 2.58 -0.66 -6.08
C PHE A 228 2.46 -2.14 -6.49
N LEU A 229 2.61 -3.08 -5.54
CA LEU A 229 2.53 -4.52 -5.81
C LEU A 229 1.18 -5.08 -5.38
N SER A 230 0.55 -5.84 -6.26
CA SER A 230 -0.62 -6.69 -5.98
C SER A 230 -0.36 -8.14 -6.38
N SER A 231 -1.23 -9.01 -5.90
CA SER A 231 -1.23 -10.44 -6.25
C SER A 231 -2.64 -11.00 -6.12
N PRO A 232 -2.96 -12.15 -6.74
CA PRO A 232 -4.27 -12.78 -6.58
C PRO A 232 -4.67 -13.02 -5.12
N ASN A 233 -3.70 -13.30 -4.24
CA ASN A 233 -3.96 -13.45 -2.81
C ASN A 233 -4.32 -12.11 -2.14
N LEU A 234 -3.65 -11.02 -2.47
CA LEU A 234 -3.99 -9.67 -1.96
C LEU A 234 -5.33 -9.19 -2.50
N GLU A 235 -5.65 -9.50 -3.75
CA GLU A 235 -6.97 -9.21 -4.32
C GLU A 235 -8.07 -10.01 -3.63
N LYS A 236 -7.84 -11.31 -3.38
CA LYS A 236 -8.75 -12.15 -2.62
C LYS A 236 -8.97 -11.64 -1.20
N LEU A 237 -7.91 -11.22 -0.51
CA LEU A 237 -8.02 -10.59 0.81
C LEU A 237 -8.93 -9.35 0.76
N GLY A 238 -8.74 -8.48 -0.23
CA GLY A 238 -9.59 -7.30 -0.43
C GLY A 238 -11.05 -7.65 -0.73
N GLN A 239 -11.29 -8.70 -1.56
CA GLN A 239 -12.63 -9.17 -1.86
C GLN A 239 -13.33 -9.75 -0.61
N GLU A 240 -12.63 -10.53 0.21
CA GLU A 240 -13.15 -11.06 1.46
C GLU A 240 -13.50 -9.92 2.44
N GLN A 241 -12.62 -8.92 2.57
CA GLN A 241 -12.87 -7.74 3.39
C GLN A 241 -14.11 -6.96 2.94
N ALA A 242 -14.28 -6.77 1.64
CA ALA A 242 -15.43 -6.07 1.07
C ALA A 242 -16.78 -6.78 1.31
N GLN A 243 -16.77 -8.06 1.68
CA GLN A 243 -17.97 -8.84 1.99
C GLN A 243 -18.36 -8.77 3.48
N ILE A 244 -17.58 -8.07 4.32
CA ILE A 244 -17.88 -7.94 5.75
C ILE A 244 -19.14 -7.11 5.93
N ARG A 245 -20.14 -7.70 6.55
CA ARG A 245 -21.39 -7.02 6.92
C ARG A 245 -21.16 -6.14 8.15
N ASN A 246 -21.93 -5.04 8.25
CA ASN A 246 -21.79 -4.07 9.32
C ASN A 246 -20.35 -3.57 9.47
N SER A 247 -19.71 -3.34 8.34
CA SER A 247 -18.35 -2.81 8.29
C SER A 247 -18.29 -1.38 8.82
N PRO A 248 -17.13 -0.91 9.26
CA PRO A 248 -17.01 0.49 9.67
C PRO A 248 -17.26 1.47 8.52
N LEU A 249 -17.02 1.08 7.25
CA LEU A 249 -17.21 1.97 6.10
C LEU A 249 -18.66 2.41 5.93
N ASP A 250 -19.62 1.52 6.22
CA ASP A 250 -21.05 1.83 6.11
C ASP A 250 -21.57 2.65 7.30
N ALA A 251 -20.77 2.76 8.36
CA ALA A 251 -21.17 3.39 9.61
C ALA A 251 -20.76 4.88 9.72
N PHE A 252 -19.77 5.33 8.95
CA PHE A 252 -19.25 6.69 9.09
C PHE A 252 -20.05 7.76 8.33
N PRO A 253 -20.29 8.95 8.94
CA PRO A 253 -19.94 9.31 10.32
C PRO A 253 -20.76 8.50 11.33
N TYR A 254 -20.10 7.88 12.30
CA TYR A 254 -20.73 7.05 13.31
C TYR A 254 -21.09 7.90 14.53
N LEU A 255 -22.38 7.91 14.92
CA LEU A 255 -22.85 8.63 16.09
C LEU A 255 -22.74 7.72 17.33
N LEU A 256 -21.73 7.97 18.12
CA LEU A 256 -21.44 7.25 19.35
C LEU A 256 -22.20 7.89 20.52
N GLN A 257 -23.02 7.13 21.20
CA GLN A 257 -23.79 7.58 22.35
C GLN A 257 -23.29 6.94 23.66
N ASP A 258 -23.18 7.72 24.72
CA ASP A 258 -22.95 7.24 26.09
C ASP A 258 -23.72 8.13 27.07
N GLY A 259 -24.85 7.64 27.56
CA GLY A 259 -25.85 8.43 28.33
C GLY A 259 -26.40 9.57 27.47
N ASP A 260 -26.35 10.79 27.99
CA ASP A 260 -26.85 12.00 27.32
C ASP A 260 -25.82 12.63 26.35
N ARG A 261 -24.65 12.02 26.21
CA ARG A 261 -23.59 12.53 25.34
C ARG A 261 -23.57 11.80 23.99
N THR A 262 -23.32 12.56 22.96
CA THR A 262 -23.15 12.02 21.61
C THR A 262 -21.87 12.59 21.00
N TRP A 263 -21.04 11.72 20.46
CA TRP A 263 -19.87 12.12 19.67
C TRP A 263 -20.02 11.63 18.24
N LYS A 264 -19.55 12.43 17.31
CA LYS A 264 -19.45 12.06 15.92
C LYS A 264 -18.04 11.50 15.66
N ILE A 265 -17.98 10.22 15.36
CA ILE A 265 -16.75 9.54 14.93
C ILE A 265 -16.67 9.65 13.40
N ASP A 266 -15.66 10.35 12.90
CA ASP A 266 -15.50 10.57 11.47
C ASP A 266 -14.74 9.44 10.77
N ALA A 267 -13.84 8.78 11.49
CA ALA A 267 -13.07 7.64 10.98
C ALA A 267 -12.50 6.79 12.11
N VAL A 268 -12.32 5.51 11.81
CA VAL A 268 -11.41 4.62 12.55
C VAL A 268 -10.48 3.96 11.54
N ARG A 269 -9.20 3.91 11.83
CA ARG A 269 -8.17 3.38 10.92
C ARG A 269 -7.15 2.58 11.71
N LEU A 270 -6.56 1.57 11.06
CA LEU A 270 -5.39 0.91 11.62
C LEU A 270 -4.24 1.91 11.76
N ASP A 271 -3.59 1.91 12.91
CA ASP A 271 -2.38 2.66 13.21
C ASP A 271 -1.26 1.71 13.63
N ALA A 272 -0.13 1.82 12.96
CA ALA A 272 1.05 0.99 13.20
C ALA A 272 2.25 1.81 13.75
N SER A 273 2.05 3.05 14.14
CA SER A 273 3.13 3.97 14.52
C SER A 273 3.89 3.51 15.76
N LEU A 274 3.24 2.81 16.69
CA LEU A 274 3.88 2.15 17.83
C LEU A 274 4.30 0.70 17.55
N ARG A 275 4.25 0.26 16.28
CA ARG A 275 4.62 -1.10 15.85
C ARG A 275 3.72 -2.20 16.41
N GLN A 276 2.53 -1.83 16.81
CA GLN A 276 1.46 -2.71 17.29
C GLN A 276 0.20 -2.49 16.46
N ALA A 277 -0.75 -3.42 16.53
CA ALA A 277 -2.03 -3.27 15.86
C ALA A 277 -2.94 -2.37 16.72
N ASP A 278 -2.81 -1.05 16.55
CA ASP A 278 -3.65 -0.06 17.18
C ASP A 278 -4.72 0.47 16.21
N LEU A 279 -5.76 1.11 16.73
CA LEU A 279 -6.75 1.80 15.92
C LEU A 279 -6.80 3.28 16.28
N ALA A 280 -6.66 4.14 15.29
CA ALA A 280 -6.83 5.59 15.44
C ALA A 280 -8.29 5.99 15.22
N VAL A 281 -8.91 6.56 16.24
CA VAL A 281 -10.30 6.99 16.29
C VAL A 281 -10.36 8.51 16.14
N SER A 282 -10.80 9.00 15.00
CA SER A 282 -11.01 10.43 14.76
C SER A 282 -12.43 10.82 15.13
N TYR A 283 -12.58 11.78 16.03
CA TYR A 283 -13.89 12.22 16.50
C TYR A 283 -13.99 13.75 16.61
N GLU A 284 -15.19 14.29 16.48
CA GLU A 284 -15.45 15.71 16.65
C GLU A 284 -15.48 16.04 18.16
N SER A 285 -14.50 16.85 18.60
CA SER A 285 -14.39 17.25 20.01
C SER A 285 -15.43 18.30 20.38
N THR A 286 -15.89 18.26 21.62
CA THR A 286 -16.81 19.28 22.20
C THR A 286 -16.17 20.67 22.32
N GLY A 287 -14.89 20.80 21.99
CA GLY A 287 -14.19 22.08 21.94
C GLY A 287 -13.37 22.39 23.17
N VAL A 288 -13.07 21.38 23.96
CA VAL A 288 -12.15 21.49 25.10
C VAL A 288 -10.75 21.77 24.58
N THR A 289 -10.06 22.75 25.14
CA THR A 289 -8.69 23.15 24.76
C THR A 289 -7.64 22.83 25.81
N ASP A 290 -8.06 22.66 27.05
CA ASP A 290 -7.17 22.25 28.14
C ASP A 290 -6.67 20.80 27.93
N PRO A 291 -5.38 20.51 27.96
CA PRO A 291 -4.84 19.18 27.71
C PRO A 291 -5.36 18.09 28.66
N ALA A 292 -5.60 18.40 29.91
CA ALA A 292 -6.16 17.44 30.87
C ALA A 292 -7.61 17.10 30.56
N ALA A 293 -8.41 18.10 30.20
CA ALA A 293 -9.80 17.93 29.82
C ALA A 293 -9.92 17.19 28.47
N VAL A 294 -9.04 17.45 27.48
CA VAL A 294 -8.96 16.69 26.21
C VAL A 294 -8.64 15.21 26.50
N ARG A 295 -7.70 14.93 27.39
CA ARG A 295 -7.39 13.54 27.80
C ARG A 295 -8.60 12.86 28.46
N THR A 296 -9.32 13.57 29.32
CA THR A 296 -10.53 13.04 29.97
C THR A 296 -11.62 12.75 28.94
N GLU A 297 -11.89 13.68 28.02
CA GLU A 297 -12.85 13.48 26.93
C GLU A 297 -12.47 12.27 26.07
N ALA A 298 -11.20 12.17 25.65
CA ALA A 298 -10.67 11.05 24.87
C ALA A 298 -10.94 9.70 25.57
N GLY A 299 -10.63 9.60 26.86
CA GLY A 299 -10.88 8.37 27.64
C GLY A 299 -12.35 7.98 27.65
N VAL A 300 -13.27 8.95 27.77
CA VAL A 300 -14.72 8.69 27.74
C VAL A 300 -15.14 8.21 26.33
N VAL A 301 -14.68 8.88 25.27
CA VAL A 301 -15.00 8.49 23.87
C VAL A 301 -14.52 7.07 23.58
N LEU A 302 -13.26 6.74 23.93
CA LEU A 302 -12.70 5.41 23.69
C LEU A 302 -13.43 4.33 24.51
N SER A 303 -13.77 4.61 25.77
CA SER A 303 -14.56 3.70 26.59
C SER A 303 -15.96 3.46 26.00
N ALA A 304 -16.64 4.51 25.57
CA ALA A 304 -17.95 4.40 24.92
C ALA A 304 -17.87 3.59 23.62
N LEU A 305 -16.80 3.80 22.80
CA LEU A 305 -16.59 3.02 21.59
C LEU A 305 -16.40 1.53 21.90
N LEU A 306 -15.64 1.17 22.92
CA LEU A 306 -15.45 -0.22 23.32
C LEU A 306 -16.70 -0.87 23.92
N LYS A 307 -17.58 -0.09 24.54
CA LYS A 307 -18.92 -0.58 24.96
C LYS A 307 -19.78 -0.88 23.73
N ALA A 308 -19.75 -0.02 22.72
CA ALA A 308 -20.50 -0.20 21.47
C ALA A 308 -19.89 -1.30 20.57
N GLN A 309 -18.56 -1.49 20.61
CA GLN A 309 -17.77 -2.40 19.78
C GLN A 309 -16.85 -3.29 20.63
N PRO A 310 -17.40 -4.16 21.51
CA PRO A 310 -16.59 -4.89 22.51
C PRO A 310 -15.57 -5.84 21.90
N GLY A 311 -15.81 -6.35 20.70
CA GLY A 311 -14.88 -7.22 19.99
C GLY A 311 -13.54 -6.57 19.63
N LEU A 312 -13.46 -5.24 19.61
CA LEU A 312 -12.20 -4.53 19.36
C LEU A 312 -11.20 -4.75 20.50
N ARG A 313 -11.67 -4.81 21.74
CA ARG A 313 -10.83 -4.98 22.94
C ARG A 313 -9.97 -6.25 22.91
N GLN A 314 -10.46 -7.32 22.30
CA GLN A 314 -9.76 -8.59 22.23
C GLN A 314 -8.92 -8.77 20.97
N SER A 315 -9.05 -7.82 20.03
CA SER A 315 -8.47 -7.96 18.69
C SER A 315 -7.30 -7.03 18.41
N PHE A 316 -7.16 -5.95 19.23
CA PHE A 316 -6.15 -4.90 19.01
C PHE A 316 -5.46 -4.54 20.31
N HIS A 317 -4.25 -3.97 20.18
CA HIS A 317 -3.42 -3.61 21.33
C HIS A 317 -3.94 -2.35 22.04
N GLY A 318 -4.26 -1.29 21.28
CA GLY A 318 -4.67 -0.01 21.83
C GLY A 318 -5.55 0.81 20.91
N LEU A 319 -6.03 1.95 21.43
CA LEU A 319 -6.76 2.96 20.69
C LEU A 319 -6.08 4.33 20.79
N TRP A 320 -5.98 5.02 19.68
CA TRP A 320 -5.60 6.42 19.58
C TRP A 320 -6.85 7.29 19.48
N ALA A 321 -6.97 8.27 20.35
CA ALA A 321 -8.00 9.31 20.24
C ALA A 321 -7.43 10.50 19.47
N VAL A 322 -7.98 10.78 18.30
CA VAL A 322 -7.64 11.91 17.45
C VAL A 322 -8.81 12.90 17.49
N ALA A 323 -8.77 13.83 18.44
CA ALA A 323 -9.81 14.85 18.55
C ALA A 323 -9.67 15.86 17.41
N MET A 324 -10.77 16.16 16.75
CA MET A 324 -10.88 17.13 15.66
C MET A 324 -11.73 18.30 16.12
N LYS A 325 -11.28 19.52 15.85
CA LYS A 325 -12.07 20.75 16.05
C LYS A 325 -11.89 21.67 14.87
N ASP A 326 -12.98 22.08 14.24
CA ASP A 326 -12.97 22.98 13.08
C ASP A 326 -11.99 22.49 11.98
N GLY A 327 -11.95 21.16 11.74
CA GLY A 327 -11.07 20.52 10.77
C GLY A 327 -9.58 20.44 11.18
N LYS A 328 -9.23 20.88 12.39
CA LYS A 328 -7.86 20.82 12.91
C LYS A 328 -7.72 19.70 13.93
N ARG A 329 -6.61 18.97 13.85
CA ARG A 329 -6.23 17.98 14.85
C ARG A 329 -5.83 18.69 16.14
N THR A 330 -6.33 18.19 17.26
CA THR A 330 -5.84 18.49 18.60
C THR A 330 -4.80 17.42 19.02
N PRO A 331 -4.18 17.54 20.21
CA PRO A 331 -3.25 16.52 20.68
C PRO A 331 -3.86 15.13 20.64
N VAL A 332 -3.07 14.17 20.11
CA VAL A 332 -3.44 12.76 20.00
C VAL A 332 -3.05 12.05 21.30
N ILE A 333 -3.91 11.17 21.78
CA ILE A 333 -3.69 10.38 23.00
C ILE A 333 -3.86 8.91 22.64
N GLU A 334 -2.83 8.12 22.89
CA GLU A 334 -2.89 6.66 22.80
C GLU A 334 -3.15 6.08 24.18
N LEU A 335 -4.04 5.08 24.24
CA LEU A 335 -4.31 4.27 25.42
C LEU A 335 -4.31 2.78 25.07
N PRO A 336 -3.45 1.97 25.69
CA PRO A 336 -3.55 0.52 25.62
C PRO A 336 -4.94 0.04 26.05
N MET A 337 -5.45 -1.04 25.44
CA MET A 337 -6.80 -1.57 25.75
C MET A 337 -7.01 -1.83 27.24
N ALA A 338 -5.97 -2.26 27.95
CA ALA A 338 -6.03 -2.51 29.39
C ALA A 338 -6.24 -1.24 30.25
N GLN A 339 -5.95 -0.06 29.72
CA GLN A 339 -6.07 1.22 30.41
C GLN A 339 -7.38 1.95 30.08
N ILE A 340 -8.15 1.45 29.12
CA ILE A 340 -9.46 2.02 28.76
C ILE A 340 -10.51 1.34 29.63
N PRO A 341 -11.30 2.10 30.44
CA PRO A 341 -12.32 1.56 31.34
C PRO A 341 -13.38 0.71 30.66
#